data_fa0aad1930b85423250649d52f83f40a
#
_entry.id   fa0aad1930b85423250649d52f83f40a
#
_cell.length_a   1.000
_cell.length_b   1.000
_cell.length_c   1.000
_cell.angle_alpha   90.00
_cell.angle_beta   90.00
_cell.angle_gamma   90.00
#
_symmetry.space_group_name_H-M   'P 1'
#
loop_
_entity.id
_entity.type
_entity.pdbx_description
1 polymer ?
#
loop_
_entity_poly.entity_id
_entity_poly.type
_entity_poly.pdbx_seq_one_letter_code
_entity_poly.pdbx_strand_id
1 'polypeptide(L)'
;MIKTIKIYSIVCDRCGRTLDNCVVWEDKSAAISYALNSKWKEIGDKHYCQDCYEFDENLDKYVPKMIYRNDVLGNHLVKGAKVLCRNCEFDITHIWRIGYFKGETTDKQFPYVVMVDGNITAYSDCLAYTDSTKILEGFCTRHISKQWQIDAAIKELK
;
A
#
# COMPACT_ATOMS: atom_id res chain seq x y z
N MET A 1 18.08 -40.82 6.39
CA MET A 1 16.62 -40.68 6.58
C MET A 1 16.29 -39.19 6.46
N ILE A 2 15.36 -38.82 5.61
CA ILE A 2 14.87 -37.44 5.45
C ILE A 2 13.65 -37.28 6.35
N LYS A 3 13.67 -36.29 7.25
CA LYS A 3 12.55 -35.98 8.15
C LYS A 3 11.98 -34.61 7.75
N THR A 4 10.67 -34.54 7.49
CA THR A 4 9.97 -33.28 7.24
C THR A 4 9.50 -32.72 8.57
N ILE A 5 9.82 -31.45 8.84
CA ILE A 5 9.39 -30.71 10.04
C ILE A 5 8.53 -29.54 9.56
N LYS A 6 7.34 -29.37 10.13
CA LYS A 6 6.52 -28.16 9.94
C LYS A 6 7.00 -27.09 10.90
N ILE A 7 7.23 -25.89 10.38
CA ILE A 7 7.60 -24.72 11.16
C ILE A 7 6.61 -23.60 10.88
N TYR A 8 6.36 -22.75 11.87
CA TYR A 8 5.45 -21.62 11.81
C TYR A 8 6.21 -20.33 12.06
N SER A 9 5.88 -19.29 11.32
CA SER A 9 6.33 -17.93 11.55
C SER A 9 5.13 -17.01 11.53
N ILE A 10 5.12 -15.97 12.35
CA ILE A 10 4.06 -14.97 12.35
C ILE A 10 4.51 -13.81 11.47
N VAL A 11 3.65 -13.46 10.51
CA VAL A 11 3.86 -12.37 9.56
C VAL A 11 2.72 -11.38 9.70
N CYS A 12 3.04 -10.09 9.70
CA CYS A 12 2.03 -9.04 9.74
C CYS A 12 1.25 -9.01 8.40
N ASP A 13 -0.05 -9.22 8.48
CA ASP A 13 -0.93 -9.23 7.30
C ASP A 13 -1.02 -7.89 6.57
N ARG A 14 -0.50 -6.82 7.19
CA ARG A 14 -0.48 -5.50 6.57
C ARG A 14 0.83 -5.16 5.90
N CYS A 15 1.95 -5.28 6.60
CA CYS A 15 3.26 -4.81 6.13
C CYS A 15 4.25 -5.91 5.78
N GLY A 16 3.89 -7.18 5.98
CA GLY A 16 4.77 -8.31 5.69
C GLY A 16 5.94 -8.50 6.67
N ARG A 17 6.04 -7.68 7.74
CA ARG A 17 7.08 -7.86 8.76
C ARG A 17 6.89 -9.20 9.45
N THR A 18 7.98 -9.96 9.57
CA THR A 18 8.01 -11.18 10.39
C THR A 18 8.29 -10.82 11.84
N LEU A 19 7.72 -11.60 12.76
CA LEU A 19 8.04 -11.49 14.18
C LEU A 19 9.46 -11.97 14.42
N ASP A 20 10.27 -11.13 15.10
CA ASP A 20 11.66 -11.40 15.50
C ASP A 20 12.58 -12.01 14.42
N ASN A 21 12.61 -11.40 13.24
CA ASN A 21 13.58 -11.68 12.18
C ASN A 21 13.97 -13.16 12.04
N CYS A 22 12.99 -14.02 11.71
CA CYS A 22 13.19 -15.44 11.41
C CYS A 22 13.10 -16.42 12.58
N VAL A 23 12.58 -16.06 13.75
CA VAL A 23 12.22 -17.06 14.75
C VAL A 23 11.05 -17.88 14.24
N VAL A 24 11.19 -19.19 14.29
CA VAL A 24 10.20 -20.16 13.85
C VAL A 24 9.85 -21.11 14.99
N TRP A 25 8.62 -21.57 15.01
CA TRP A 25 8.11 -22.48 16.02
C TRP A 25 7.63 -23.77 15.38
N GLU A 26 7.79 -24.89 16.07
CA GLU A 26 7.21 -26.16 15.66
C GLU A 26 5.71 -26.24 16.05
N ASP A 27 5.26 -25.43 17.00
CA ASP A 27 3.88 -25.32 17.45
C ASP A 27 3.28 -23.98 17.06
N LYS A 28 2.13 -24.04 16.35
CA LYS A 28 1.37 -22.85 15.92
C LYS A 28 0.86 -22.02 17.10
N SER A 29 0.39 -22.67 18.16
CA SER A 29 -0.15 -22.01 19.36
C SER A 29 0.91 -21.24 20.10
N ALA A 30 2.13 -21.81 20.19
CA ALA A 30 3.28 -21.14 20.77
C ALA A 30 3.68 -19.89 19.96
N ALA A 31 3.68 -19.98 18.65
CA ALA A 31 3.96 -18.82 17.78
C ALA A 31 2.94 -17.68 18.00
N ILE A 32 1.66 -17.99 18.05
CA ILE A 32 0.59 -17.00 18.29
C ILE A 32 0.74 -16.39 19.70
N SER A 33 0.93 -17.20 20.73
CA SER A 33 1.08 -16.73 22.11
C SER A 33 2.28 -15.80 22.25
N TYR A 34 3.38 -16.10 21.59
CA TYR A 34 4.56 -15.25 21.59
C TYR A 34 4.30 -13.92 20.87
N ALA A 35 3.59 -13.94 19.75
CA ALA A 35 3.22 -12.72 19.04
C ALA A 35 2.36 -11.80 19.91
N LEU A 36 1.33 -12.33 20.57
CA LEU A 36 0.47 -11.56 21.47
C LEU A 36 1.23 -10.94 22.64
N ASN A 37 2.17 -11.68 23.22
CA ASN A 37 3.07 -11.16 24.27
C ASN A 37 4.05 -10.10 23.76
N SER A 38 4.39 -10.12 22.48
CA SER A 38 5.26 -9.16 21.80
C SER A 38 4.51 -7.94 21.23
N LYS A 39 3.34 -7.61 21.79
CA LYS A 39 2.48 -6.47 21.39
C LYS A 39 1.90 -6.57 19.98
N TRP A 40 1.86 -7.77 19.40
CA TRP A 40 1.08 -7.98 18.19
C TRP A 40 -0.39 -8.18 18.56
N LYS A 41 -1.28 -7.95 17.61
CA LYS A 41 -2.72 -8.16 17.79
C LYS A 41 -3.26 -9.11 16.74
N GLU A 42 -4.13 -10.01 17.19
CA GLU A 42 -5.00 -10.76 16.31
C GLU A 42 -6.34 -9.99 16.18
N ILE A 43 -6.71 -9.66 14.95
CA ILE A 43 -7.93 -8.93 14.64
C ILE A 43 -8.65 -9.71 13.54
N GLY A 44 -9.75 -10.36 13.91
CA GLY A 44 -10.38 -11.38 13.09
C GLY A 44 -9.47 -12.62 12.97
N ASP A 45 -9.13 -12.99 11.76
CA ASP A 45 -8.24 -14.13 11.41
C ASP A 45 -6.83 -13.69 11.00
N LYS A 46 -6.47 -12.41 11.26
CA LYS A 46 -5.25 -11.77 10.81
C LYS A 46 -4.40 -11.27 11.96
N HIS A 47 -3.08 -11.23 11.74
CA HIS A 47 -2.11 -10.78 12.72
C HIS A 47 -1.47 -9.46 12.29
N TYR A 48 -1.39 -8.51 13.22
CA TYR A 48 -0.85 -7.17 12.97
C TYR A 48 0.26 -6.84 13.97
N CYS A 49 1.40 -6.35 13.46
CA CYS A 49 2.45 -5.80 14.31
C CYS A 49 1.99 -4.48 14.94
N GLN A 50 2.68 -4.04 16.00
CA GLN A 50 2.32 -2.84 16.77
C GLN A 50 2.18 -1.55 15.93
N ASP A 51 2.85 -1.47 14.78
CA ASP A 51 2.78 -0.31 13.89
C ASP A 51 1.57 -0.32 12.96
N CYS A 52 0.89 -1.47 12.85
CA CYS A 52 -0.14 -1.73 11.84
C CYS A 52 -1.57 -1.85 12.39
N TYR A 53 -1.77 -1.63 13.67
CA TYR A 53 -3.10 -1.52 14.29
C TYR A 53 -3.18 -0.26 15.16
N GLU A 54 -4.40 0.13 15.50
CA GLU A 54 -4.71 1.24 16.40
C GLU A 54 -5.94 0.91 17.23
N PHE A 55 -6.15 1.64 18.32
CA PHE A 55 -7.35 1.52 19.12
C PHE A 55 -8.39 2.52 18.62
N ASP A 56 -9.57 2.03 18.26
CA ASP A 56 -10.71 2.86 17.86
C ASP A 56 -11.60 3.10 19.07
N GLU A 57 -11.60 4.32 19.57
CA GLU A 57 -12.38 4.71 20.76
C GLU A 57 -13.89 4.60 20.54
N ASN A 58 -14.37 4.82 19.31
CA ASN A 58 -15.80 4.74 19.00
C ASN A 58 -16.31 3.30 18.99
N LEU A 59 -15.45 2.35 18.59
CA LEU A 59 -15.76 0.94 18.53
C LEU A 59 -15.30 0.16 19.77
N ASP A 60 -14.56 0.83 20.67
CA ASP A 60 -13.94 0.25 21.89
C ASP A 60 -13.15 -1.04 21.59
N LYS A 61 -12.39 -1.03 20.50
CA LYS A 61 -11.59 -2.20 20.05
C LYS A 61 -10.38 -1.81 19.22
N TYR A 62 -9.44 -2.75 19.11
CA TYR A 62 -8.34 -2.64 18.17
C TYR A 62 -8.81 -2.90 16.74
N VAL A 63 -8.38 -2.06 15.83
CA VAL A 63 -8.65 -2.16 14.38
C VAL A 63 -7.35 -2.06 13.60
N PRO A 64 -7.28 -2.65 12.39
CA PRO A 64 -6.15 -2.40 11.52
C PRO A 64 -6.08 -0.90 11.17
N LYS A 65 -4.90 -0.29 11.27
CA LYS A 65 -4.72 1.09 10.81
C LYS A 65 -5.16 1.21 9.35
N MET A 66 -5.84 2.28 9.03
CA MET A 66 -6.15 2.60 7.64
C MET A 66 -4.86 2.77 6.85
N ILE A 67 -4.76 2.08 5.71
CA ILE A 67 -3.67 2.32 4.76
C ILE A 67 -4.14 3.46 3.88
N TYR A 68 -3.57 4.62 4.10
CA TYR A 68 -3.82 5.79 3.28
C TYR A 68 -2.52 6.54 3.03
N ARG A 69 -2.49 7.26 1.96
CA ARG A 69 -1.47 8.24 1.62
C ARG A 69 -2.12 9.37 0.86
N ASN A 70 -1.57 10.55 0.93
CA ASN A 70 -1.98 11.61 0.04
C ASN A 70 -1.40 11.36 -1.36
N ASP A 71 -2.21 11.57 -2.38
CA ASP A 71 -1.72 11.62 -3.74
C ASP A 71 -0.83 12.86 -3.95
N VAL A 72 -0.28 13.05 -5.15
CA VAL A 72 0.62 14.18 -5.44
C VAL A 72 -0.03 15.55 -5.29
N LEU A 73 -1.37 15.61 -5.19
CA LEU A 73 -2.16 16.83 -4.97
C LEU A 73 -2.62 17.01 -3.52
N GLY A 74 -2.35 16.04 -2.65
CA GLY A 74 -2.79 16.05 -1.27
C GLY A 74 -4.14 15.39 -1.01
N ASN A 75 -4.78 14.75 -2.01
CA ASN A 75 -6.02 14.00 -1.79
C ASN A 75 -5.72 12.67 -1.09
N HIS A 76 -6.56 12.29 -0.13
CA HIS A 76 -6.42 11.03 0.57
C HIS A 76 -6.72 9.82 -0.33
N LEU A 77 -5.77 8.89 -0.41
CA LEU A 77 -5.92 7.59 -1.04
C LEU A 77 -6.06 6.52 0.03
N VAL A 78 -7.10 5.73 -0.04
CA VAL A 78 -7.28 4.55 0.81
C VAL A 78 -7.00 3.28 0.02
N LYS A 79 -6.61 2.22 0.71
CA LYS A 79 -6.36 0.91 0.07
C LYS A 79 -7.59 0.45 -0.72
N GLY A 80 -7.39 0.12 -1.99
CA GLY A 80 -8.44 -0.27 -2.91
C GLY A 80 -9.00 0.88 -3.75
N ALA A 81 -8.64 2.14 -3.46
CA ALA A 81 -9.07 3.27 -4.27
C ALA A 81 -8.56 3.14 -5.71
N LYS A 82 -9.42 3.47 -6.68
CA LYS A 82 -9.03 3.59 -8.08
C LYS A 82 -8.19 4.85 -8.27
N VAL A 83 -7.07 4.71 -8.95
CA VAL A 83 -6.08 5.77 -9.11
C VAL A 83 -5.52 5.80 -10.53
N LEU A 84 -4.91 6.91 -10.89
CA LEU A 84 -3.96 7.02 -11.98
C LEU A 84 -2.55 6.97 -11.40
N CYS A 85 -1.66 6.19 -12.00
CA CYS A 85 -0.28 6.08 -11.58
C CYS A 85 0.67 6.10 -12.78
N ARG A 86 1.91 6.55 -12.53
CA ARG A 86 3.00 6.52 -13.50
C ARG A 86 4.37 6.57 -12.82
N ASN A 87 5.41 6.23 -13.57
CA ASN A 87 6.80 6.43 -13.16
C ASN A 87 7.45 7.52 -14.03
N CYS A 88 7.89 8.61 -13.38
CA CYS A 88 8.51 9.73 -14.06
C CYS A 88 9.92 9.44 -14.56
N GLU A 89 10.67 8.53 -13.90
CA GLU A 89 12.09 8.36 -14.14
C GLU A 89 12.46 7.14 -15.01
N PHE A 90 11.65 6.07 -14.94
CA PHE A 90 11.99 4.79 -15.59
C PHE A 90 10.98 4.33 -16.63
N ASP A 91 9.81 4.90 -16.68
CA ASP A 91 8.86 4.60 -17.74
C ASP A 91 9.15 5.50 -18.95
N ILE A 92 9.70 4.92 -19.99
CA ILE A 92 10.01 5.61 -21.26
C ILE A 92 8.79 6.36 -21.82
N THR A 93 7.60 5.87 -21.49
CA THR A 93 6.35 6.43 -22.00
C THR A 93 5.74 7.49 -21.09
N HIS A 94 6.10 7.53 -19.81
CA HIS A 94 5.51 8.44 -18.78
C HIS A 94 3.98 8.53 -18.84
N ILE A 95 3.33 7.42 -19.24
CA ILE A 95 1.90 7.36 -19.49
C ILE A 95 1.15 7.08 -18.19
N TRP A 96 0.11 7.85 -17.94
CA TRP A 96 -0.81 7.58 -16.85
C TRP A 96 -1.62 6.33 -17.10
N ARG A 97 -1.61 5.41 -16.13
CA ARG A 97 -2.34 4.13 -16.17
C ARG A 97 -3.31 4.05 -15.02
N ILE A 98 -4.44 3.41 -15.26
CA ILE A 98 -5.38 3.07 -14.19
C ILE A 98 -4.80 1.94 -13.35
N GLY A 99 -4.96 2.08 -12.04
CA GLY A 99 -4.62 1.04 -11.09
C GLY A 99 -5.46 1.14 -9.81
N TYR A 100 -5.12 0.30 -8.86
CA TYR A 100 -5.77 0.28 -7.55
C TYR A 100 -4.71 0.42 -6.47
N PHE A 101 -4.83 1.46 -5.65
CA PHE A 101 -3.91 1.74 -4.58
C PHE A 101 -3.88 0.61 -3.56
N LYS A 102 -2.70 0.10 -3.23
CA LYS A 102 -2.49 -1.02 -2.30
C LYS A 102 -1.81 -0.59 -1.01
N GLY A 103 -1.05 0.49 -1.03
CA GLY A 103 -0.33 0.97 0.13
C GLY A 103 0.81 1.91 -0.23
N GLU A 104 1.70 2.07 0.71
CA GLU A 104 2.89 2.92 0.56
C GLU A 104 4.17 2.12 0.78
N THR A 105 5.28 2.65 0.27
CA THR A 105 6.63 2.18 0.58
C THR A 105 7.36 3.22 1.42
N THR A 106 8.51 2.84 1.97
CA THR A 106 9.46 3.78 2.61
C THR A 106 10.37 4.46 1.58
N ASP A 107 10.32 4.03 0.34
CA ASP A 107 11.07 4.63 -0.76
C ASP A 107 10.46 5.99 -1.11
N LYS A 108 11.28 7.05 -1.01
CA LYS A 108 10.83 8.41 -1.32
C LYS A 108 10.63 8.67 -2.81
N GLN A 109 11.31 7.89 -3.65
CA GLN A 109 11.24 8.00 -5.11
C GLN A 109 10.01 7.29 -5.67
N PHE A 110 9.65 6.14 -5.09
CA PHE A 110 8.49 5.31 -5.48
C PHE A 110 7.56 5.06 -4.31
N PRO A 111 6.89 6.09 -3.79
CA PRO A 111 6.14 5.97 -2.54
C PRO A 111 4.81 5.22 -2.64
N TYR A 112 4.26 5.05 -3.84
CA TYR A 112 2.91 4.51 -4.04
C TYR A 112 2.95 3.06 -4.54
N VAL A 113 2.36 2.14 -3.78
CA VAL A 113 2.17 0.76 -4.22
C VAL A 113 0.81 0.66 -4.90
N VAL A 114 0.80 0.32 -6.18
CA VAL A 114 -0.42 0.24 -7.00
C VAL A 114 -0.46 -1.08 -7.76
N MET A 115 -1.65 -1.66 -7.88
CA MET A 115 -1.90 -2.81 -8.74
C MET A 115 -2.43 -2.33 -10.08
N VAL A 116 -1.67 -2.63 -11.14
CA VAL A 116 -2.03 -2.35 -12.55
C VAL A 116 -2.03 -3.67 -13.29
N ASP A 117 -3.12 -4.01 -13.96
CA ASP A 117 -3.26 -5.25 -14.75
C ASP A 117 -2.85 -6.52 -13.98
N GLY A 118 -3.23 -6.60 -12.69
CA GLY A 118 -2.90 -7.72 -11.82
C GLY A 118 -1.49 -7.72 -11.23
N ASN A 119 -0.61 -6.83 -11.68
CA ASN A 119 0.75 -6.69 -11.16
C ASN A 119 0.84 -5.59 -10.10
N ILE A 120 1.51 -5.88 -8.99
CA ILE A 120 1.72 -4.92 -7.90
C ILE A 120 3.14 -4.34 -8.04
N THR A 121 3.22 -3.03 -8.19
CA THR A 121 4.49 -2.30 -8.41
C THR A 121 4.48 -0.97 -7.66
N ALA A 122 5.66 -0.44 -7.36
CA ALA A 122 5.81 0.89 -6.78
C ALA A 122 5.90 1.96 -7.88
N TYR A 123 5.24 3.09 -7.66
CA TYR A 123 5.14 4.22 -8.59
C TYR A 123 5.60 5.52 -7.95
N SER A 124 6.16 6.41 -8.77
CA SER A 124 6.62 7.74 -8.34
C SER A 124 5.46 8.73 -8.16
N ASP A 125 4.48 8.68 -9.06
CA ASP A 125 3.32 9.55 -9.05
C ASP A 125 2.02 8.76 -8.98
N CYS A 126 1.08 9.27 -8.19
CA CYS A 126 -0.26 8.72 -8.04
C CYS A 126 -1.28 9.85 -7.87
N LEU A 127 -2.40 9.74 -8.55
CA LEU A 127 -3.54 10.66 -8.50
C LEU A 127 -4.82 9.90 -8.21
N ALA A 128 -5.70 10.47 -7.39
CA ALA A 128 -7.07 9.96 -7.26
C ALA A 128 -7.76 9.97 -8.63
N TYR A 129 -8.44 8.87 -8.98
CA TYR A 129 -9.21 8.78 -10.21
C TYR A 129 -10.56 9.51 -10.05
N THR A 130 -10.68 10.68 -10.65
CA THR A 130 -11.85 11.56 -10.56
C THR A 130 -12.29 11.99 -11.96
N ASP A 131 -13.43 12.67 -12.05
CA ASP A 131 -13.90 13.22 -13.33
C ASP A 131 -12.95 14.23 -13.95
N SER A 132 -12.15 14.91 -13.12
CA SER A 132 -11.12 15.85 -13.60
C SER A 132 -9.82 15.17 -13.99
N THR A 133 -9.42 14.10 -13.31
CA THR A 133 -8.13 13.44 -13.56
C THR A 133 -8.21 12.32 -14.60
N LYS A 134 -9.37 11.69 -14.79
CA LYS A 134 -9.54 10.57 -15.73
C LYS A 134 -9.13 10.88 -17.18
N ILE A 135 -9.17 12.15 -17.58
CA ILE A 135 -8.75 12.59 -18.91
C ILE A 135 -7.25 12.36 -19.16
N LEU A 136 -6.46 12.24 -18.12
CA LEU A 136 -5.01 11.98 -18.22
C LEU A 136 -4.68 10.53 -18.59
N GLU A 137 -5.65 9.63 -18.49
CA GLU A 137 -5.44 8.20 -18.81
C GLU A 137 -4.93 8.04 -20.25
N GLY A 138 -3.84 7.28 -20.39
CA GLY A 138 -3.20 7.02 -21.68
C GLY A 138 -2.35 8.18 -22.22
N PHE A 139 -2.30 9.32 -21.52
CA PHE A 139 -1.51 10.46 -21.95
C PHE A 139 -0.19 10.58 -21.18
N CYS A 140 0.83 11.06 -21.88
CA CYS A 140 2.10 11.49 -21.31
C CYS A 140 1.99 12.97 -20.95
N THR A 141 2.26 13.32 -19.71
CA THR A 141 2.31 14.72 -19.25
C THR A 141 3.64 15.05 -18.63
N ARG A 142 3.94 16.33 -18.45
CA ARG A 142 5.08 16.77 -17.63
C ARG A 142 4.84 16.39 -16.17
N HIS A 143 5.88 16.49 -15.36
CA HIS A 143 5.77 16.23 -13.92
C HIS A 143 4.63 17.06 -13.30
N ILE A 144 3.76 16.37 -12.54
CA ILE A 144 2.61 16.98 -11.86
C ILE A 144 2.84 16.88 -10.35
N SER A 145 2.90 18.03 -9.71
CA SER A 145 2.99 18.14 -8.24
C SER A 145 1.98 19.16 -7.68
N LYS A 146 1.26 19.86 -8.53
CA LYS A 146 0.30 20.91 -8.14
C LYS A 146 -0.93 20.91 -9.05
N GLN A 147 -2.06 21.31 -8.52
CA GLN A 147 -3.36 21.35 -9.24
C GLN A 147 -3.28 22.12 -10.57
N TRP A 148 -2.64 23.30 -10.58
CA TRP A 148 -2.55 24.10 -11.80
C TRP A 148 -1.84 23.39 -12.97
N GLN A 149 -0.94 22.43 -12.68
CA GLN A 149 -0.28 21.63 -13.72
C GLN A 149 -1.24 20.62 -14.36
N ILE A 150 -2.18 20.07 -13.58
CA ILE A 150 -3.29 19.26 -14.13
C ILE A 150 -4.17 20.11 -15.01
N ASP A 151 -4.57 21.29 -14.53
CA ASP A 151 -5.45 22.19 -15.27
C ASP A 151 -4.81 22.62 -16.58
N ALA A 152 -3.49 22.85 -16.59
CA ALA A 152 -2.74 23.14 -17.81
C ALA A 152 -2.70 21.94 -18.77
N ALA A 153 -2.40 20.73 -18.25
CA ALA A 153 -2.38 19.51 -19.05
C ALA A 153 -3.76 19.20 -19.66
N ILE A 154 -4.85 19.39 -18.91
CA ILE A 154 -6.20 19.21 -19.40
C ILE A 154 -6.54 20.18 -20.52
N LYS A 155 -6.03 21.42 -20.47
CA LYS A 155 -6.23 22.40 -21.55
C LYS A 155 -5.48 22.03 -22.83
N GLU A 156 -4.29 21.44 -22.69
CA GLU A 156 -3.49 20.99 -23.84
C GLU A 156 -4.09 19.75 -24.52
N LEU A 157 -4.88 18.95 -23.78
CA LEU A 157 -5.50 17.72 -24.28
C LEU A 157 -6.90 17.92 -24.89
N LYS A 158 -7.47 19.11 -24.77
CA LYS A 158 -8.77 19.50 -25.37
C LYS A 158 -8.58 20.22 -26.71
#